data_ca2fb9e318f752829929cab932fb64c8
#
_entry.id   ca2fb9e318f752829929cab932fb64c8
#
_cell.length_a   1.000
_cell.length_b   1.000
_cell.length_c   1.000
_cell.angle_alpha   90.00
_cell.angle_beta   90.00
_cell.angle_gamma   90.00
#
_symmetry.space_group_name_H-M   'P 1'
#
loop_
_entity.id
_entity.type
_entity.pdbx_description
1 polymer ?
#
loop_
_entity_poly.entity_id
_entity_poly.type
_entity_poly.pdbx_seq_one_letter_code
_entity_poly.pdbx_strand_id
1 'polypeptide(L)'
;MDPEPEIEVALPPSARVVREESDRFFATHGRAKLFGARAVELVFIDGMHRFEFALRDFSNAEAWSAPSGTIVLHDCVPLVPASAAPERRTRFWVGDTWKAAFAIAKHRPDLRIRTILTPPSGLVVIRKLDPSSTLLRERFDAIVKELAGAEYPFEPGAWPPELHCVAADAEGLREALG
;
A
#
# COMPACT_ATOMS: atom_id res chain seq x y z
N MET A 1 -9.68 8.63 -2.77
CA MET A 1 -9.37 10.03 -2.48
C MET A 1 -8.11 10.42 -3.22
N ASP A 2 -8.07 11.62 -3.74
CA ASP A 2 -6.97 12.17 -4.52
C ASP A 2 -7.19 13.71 -4.55
N PRO A 3 -6.20 14.55 -4.24
CA PRO A 3 -6.37 16.01 -4.26
C PRO A 3 -6.59 16.58 -5.67
N GLU A 4 -6.01 15.92 -6.69
CA GLU A 4 -6.06 16.38 -8.09
C GLU A 4 -6.41 15.21 -9.05
N PRO A 5 -7.60 14.58 -8.88
CA PRO A 5 -7.93 13.38 -9.65
C PRO A 5 -8.13 13.68 -11.13
N GLU A 6 -7.39 12.98 -11.98
CA GLU A 6 -7.55 12.98 -13.42
C GLU A 6 -8.53 11.86 -13.83
N ILE A 7 -9.79 12.22 -14.12
CA ILE A 7 -10.83 11.25 -14.43
C ILE A 7 -11.30 11.49 -15.86
N GLU A 8 -10.91 10.60 -16.75
CA GLU A 8 -11.23 10.67 -18.19
C GLU A 8 -12.51 9.90 -18.58
N VAL A 9 -13.09 9.16 -17.64
CA VAL A 9 -14.24 8.28 -17.88
C VAL A 9 -15.41 8.65 -16.97
N ALA A 10 -16.64 8.38 -17.44
CA ALA A 10 -17.82 8.53 -16.62
C ALA A 10 -17.81 7.48 -15.47
N LEU A 11 -17.92 7.98 -14.25
CA LEU A 11 -18.01 7.11 -13.09
C LEU A 11 -19.43 6.60 -12.86
N PRO A 12 -19.61 5.38 -12.34
CA PRO A 12 -20.92 4.87 -11.98
C PRO A 12 -21.53 5.71 -10.85
N PRO A 13 -22.88 5.78 -10.72
CA PRO A 13 -23.55 6.58 -9.69
C PRO A 13 -23.18 6.21 -8.25
N SER A 14 -22.68 4.99 -8.03
CA SER A 14 -22.19 4.51 -6.74
C SER A 14 -20.78 5.00 -6.40
N ALA A 15 -20.01 5.52 -7.36
CA ALA A 15 -18.67 6.03 -7.12
C ALA A 15 -18.72 7.44 -6.54
N ARG A 16 -17.80 7.72 -5.64
CA ARG A 16 -17.59 9.05 -5.07
C ARG A 16 -16.14 9.44 -5.19
N VAL A 17 -15.88 10.63 -5.71
CA VAL A 17 -14.54 11.23 -5.75
C VAL A 17 -14.42 12.20 -4.60
N VAL A 18 -13.40 12.01 -3.78
CA VAL A 18 -13.08 12.93 -2.69
C VAL A 18 -11.76 13.62 -3.03
N ARG A 19 -11.82 14.95 -3.24
CA ARG A 19 -10.69 15.80 -3.62
C ARG A 19 -9.95 16.29 -2.37
N GLU A 20 -9.29 15.35 -1.70
CA GLU A 20 -8.53 15.61 -0.48
C GLU A 20 -7.30 14.71 -0.43
N GLU A 21 -6.25 15.18 0.22
CA GLU A 21 -5.12 14.35 0.61
C GLU A 21 -5.57 13.28 1.61
N SER A 22 -4.96 12.09 1.56
CA SER A 22 -5.33 10.96 2.41
C SER A 22 -5.24 11.26 3.91
N ASP A 23 -4.17 11.93 4.35
CA ASP A 23 -4.00 12.32 5.75
C ASP A 23 -5.16 13.18 6.25
N ARG A 24 -5.58 14.17 5.45
CA ARG A 24 -6.73 15.02 5.78
C ARG A 24 -8.03 14.24 5.76
N PHE A 25 -8.22 13.39 4.76
CA PHE A 25 -9.41 12.55 4.64
C PHE A 25 -9.60 11.68 5.87
N PHE A 26 -8.59 10.94 6.28
CA PHE A 26 -8.69 10.06 7.44
C PHE A 26 -8.82 10.82 8.78
N ALA A 27 -8.27 12.04 8.86
CA ALA A 27 -8.41 12.88 10.05
C ALA A 27 -9.82 13.51 10.20
N THR A 28 -10.51 13.78 9.09
CA THR A 28 -11.78 14.52 9.10
C THR A 28 -13.01 13.66 8.88
N HIS A 29 -12.85 12.50 8.28
CA HIS A 29 -13.95 11.57 8.00
C HIS A 29 -13.90 10.35 8.92
N GLY A 30 -15.06 9.91 9.34
CA GLY A 30 -15.22 8.66 10.09
C GLY A 30 -15.80 7.57 9.19
N ARG A 31 -15.30 6.33 9.31
CA ARG A 31 -15.78 5.17 8.55
C ARG A 31 -17.31 5.03 8.64
N ALA A 32 -17.86 5.13 9.85
CA ALA A 32 -19.30 4.97 10.08
C ALA A 32 -20.14 6.02 9.33
N LYS A 33 -19.64 7.26 9.17
CA LYS A 33 -20.33 8.31 8.43
C LYS A 33 -20.38 8.04 6.92
N LEU A 34 -19.33 7.42 6.37
CA LEU A 34 -19.23 7.14 4.94
C LEU A 34 -19.86 5.80 4.56
N PHE A 35 -19.69 4.78 5.36
CA PHE A 35 -20.03 3.39 5.04
C PHE A 35 -21.05 2.76 6.00
N GLY A 36 -21.54 3.50 7.02
CA GLY A 36 -22.43 3.00 8.05
C GLY A 36 -21.76 1.88 8.87
N ALA A 37 -22.48 0.78 9.06
CA ALA A 37 -21.96 -0.39 9.78
C ALA A 37 -20.98 -1.24 8.95
N ARG A 38 -20.86 -0.99 7.62
CA ARG A 38 -20.01 -1.80 6.74
C ARG A 38 -18.54 -1.49 6.97
N ALA A 39 -17.73 -2.53 7.02
CA ALA A 39 -16.27 -2.41 6.93
C ALA A 39 -15.85 -2.39 5.45
N VAL A 40 -14.65 -1.87 5.17
CA VAL A 40 -14.10 -1.82 3.82
C VAL A 40 -13.53 -3.20 3.47
N GLU A 41 -13.89 -3.74 2.31
CA GLU A 41 -13.46 -5.07 1.88
C GLU A 41 -12.25 -5.03 0.95
N LEU A 42 -12.07 -3.94 0.20
CA LEU A 42 -10.94 -3.74 -0.70
C LEU A 42 -10.46 -2.30 -0.64
N VAL A 43 -9.17 -2.13 -0.46
CA VAL A 43 -8.48 -0.83 -0.57
C VAL A 43 -7.35 -0.96 -1.58
N PHE A 44 -7.23 0.01 -2.48
CA PHE A 44 -6.10 0.17 -3.38
C PHE A 44 -5.37 1.47 -3.03
N ILE A 45 -4.09 1.36 -2.68
CA ILE A 45 -3.24 2.48 -2.29
C ILE A 45 -2.24 2.72 -3.41
N ASP A 46 -2.43 3.85 -4.09
CA ASP A 46 -1.61 4.34 -5.18
C ASP A 46 -1.56 5.87 -5.05
N GLY A 47 -0.75 6.34 -4.12
CA GLY A 47 -0.77 7.74 -3.71
C GLY A 47 0.49 8.50 -4.12
N MET A 48 1.10 9.20 -3.16
CA MET A 48 2.21 10.14 -3.38
C MET A 48 3.56 9.47 -3.70
N HIS A 49 3.65 8.15 -3.82
CA HIS A 49 4.87 7.37 -4.02
C HIS A 49 5.99 7.65 -2.99
N ARG A 50 5.59 8.07 -1.81
CA ARG A 50 6.45 8.28 -0.64
C ARG A 50 6.08 7.29 0.44
N PHE A 51 7.09 6.64 0.98
CA PHE A 51 6.89 5.53 1.89
C PHE A 51 6.14 5.90 3.18
N GLU A 52 6.42 7.08 3.75
CA GLU A 52 5.74 7.56 4.95
C GLU A 52 4.22 7.72 4.74
N PHE A 53 3.82 8.18 3.57
CA PHE A 53 2.41 8.32 3.19
C PHE A 53 1.78 6.95 2.96
N ALA A 54 2.42 6.07 2.20
CA ALA A 54 1.92 4.72 1.96
C ALA A 54 1.75 3.91 3.25
N LEU A 55 2.67 4.06 4.22
CA LEU A 55 2.60 3.39 5.52
C LEU A 55 1.45 3.94 6.39
N ARG A 56 1.23 5.27 6.39
CA ARG A 56 0.08 5.88 7.08
C ARG A 56 -1.24 5.48 6.43
N ASP A 57 -1.29 5.51 5.11
CA ASP A 57 -2.48 5.11 4.35
C ASP A 57 -2.85 3.66 4.61
N PHE A 58 -1.86 2.76 4.65
CA PHE A 58 -2.08 1.37 5.05
C PHE A 58 -2.66 1.27 6.46
N SER A 59 -2.05 1.94 7.44
CA SER A 59 -2.48 1.88 8.84
C SER A 59 -3.90 2.44 9.04
N ASN A 60 -4.25 3.49 8.31
CA ASN A 60 -5.58 4.09 8.35
C ASN A 60 -6.62 3.22 7.63
N ALA A 61 -6.25 2.68 6.47
CA ALA A 61 -7.09 1.77 5.70
C ALA A 61 -7.38 0.47 6.46
N GLU A 62 -6.35 -0.11 7.12
CA GLU A 62 -6.51 -1.32 7.92
C GLU A 62 -7.54 -1.12 9.04
N ALA A 63 -7.49 0.01 9.76
CA ALA A 63 -8.45 0.33 10.82
C ALA A 63 -9.91 0.43 10.33
N TRP A 64 -10.13 0.66 9.03
CA TRP A 64 -11.46 0.73 8.42
C TRP A 64 -11.89 -0.56 7.73
N SER A 65 -10.96 -1.48 7.55
CA SER A 65 -11.17 -2.70 6.76
C SER A 65 -11.87 -3.81 7.56
N ALA A 66 -12.48 -4.73 6.83
CA ALA A 66 -12.90 -6.01 7.39
C ALA A 66 -11.66 -6.90 7.64
N PRO A 67 -11.65 -7.77 8.67
CA PRO A 67 -10.55 -8.72 8.87
C PRO A 67 -10.31 -9.65 7.67
N SER A 68 -11.38 -9.95 6.91
CA SER A 68 -11.32 -10.71 5.65
C SER A 68 -11.02 -9.86 4.43
N GLY A 69 -10.89 -8.54 4.61
CA GLY A 69 -10.62 -7.59 3.53
C GLY A 69 -9.23 -7.76 2.92
N THR A 70 -9.00 -6.99 1.88
CA THR A 70 -7.73 -6.96 1.15
C THR A 70 -7.27 -5.52 0.98
N ILE A 71 -6.00 -5.26 1.26
CA ILE A 71 -5.34 -4.00 0.93
C ILE A 71 -4.27 -4.29 -0.12
N VAL A 72 -4.24 -3.50 -1.18
CA VAL A 72 -3.26 -3.58 -2.26
C VAL A 72 -2.42 -2.32 -2.27
N LEU A 73 -1.10 -2.46 -2.20
CA LEU A 73 -0.15 -1.37 -2.42
C LEU A 73 0.40 -1.46 -3.85
N HIS A 74 0.37 -0.35 -4.56
CA HIS A 74 0.99 -0.21 -5.86
C HIS A 74 2.43 0.32 -5.74
N ASP A 75 3.22 0.24 -6.81
CA ASP A 75 4.57 0.78 -6.92
C ASP A 75 5.58 0.25 -5.87
N CYS A 76 5.51 -1.04 -5.57
CA CYS A 76 6.37 -1.67 -4.57
C CYS A 76 7.56 -2.43 -5.17
N VAL A 77 7.66 -2.53 -6.49
CA VAL A 77 8.72 -3.27 -7.21
C VAL A 77 9.42 -2.35 -8.23
N PRO A 78 10.36 -1.49 -7.79
CA PRO A 78 11.12 -0.64 -8.70
C PRO A 78 11.94 -1.47 -9.71
N LEU A 79 12.02 -0.99 -10.94
CA LEU A 79 12.78 -1.66 -12.00
C LEU A 79 14.25 -1.23 -12.05
N VAL A 80 14.55 -0.01 -11.65
CA VAL A 80 15.89 0.58 -11.68
C VAL A 80 16.10 1.52 -10.50
N PRO A 81 17.36 1.73 -10.04
CA PRO A 81 17.63 2.59 -8.86
C PRO A 81 17.04 4.00 -8.98
N ALA A 82 17.09 4.60 -10.15
CA ALA A 82 16.55 5.94 -10.37
C ALA A 82 15.02 6.02 -10.19
N SER A 83 14.29 4.92 -10.39
CA SER A 83 12.83 4.89 -10.16
C SER A 83 12.45 4.64 -8.70
N ALA A 84 13.39 4.12 -7.88
CA ALA A 84 13.19 3.81 -6.46
C ALA A 84 13.53 4.97 -5.51
N ALA A 85 13.99 6.10 -6.05
CA ALA A 85 14.40 7.26 -5.25
C ALA A 85 13.16 8.01 -4.70
N PRO A 86 13.24 8.60 -3.48
CA PRO A 86 12.14 9.37 -2.90
C PRO A 86 11.80 10.63 -3.72
N GLU A 87 12.76 11.19 -4.48
CA GLU A 87 12.51 12.31 -5.40
C GLU A 87 12.32 11.79 -6.83
N ARG A 88 11.36 12.37 -7.53
CA ARG A 88 11.10 12.04 -8.94
C ARG A 88 12.23 12.54 -9.82
N ARG A 89 13.03 11.62 -10.37
CA ARG A 89 14.16 11.90 -11.29
C ARG A 89 13.93 11.37 -12.71
N THR A 90 12.92 10.55 -12.91
CA THR A 90 12.62 9.89 -14.18
C THR A 90 11.15 10.01 -14.53
N ARG A 91 10.80 9.81 -15.81
CA ARG A 91 9.39 9.80 -16.24
C ARG A 91 8.62 8.66 -15.57
N PHE A 92 9.19 7.46 -15.57
CA PHE A 92 8.69 6.32 -14.79
C PHE A 92 9.33 6.37 -13.41
N TRP A 93 8.51 6.62 -12.39
CA TRP A 93 8.96 6.80 -11.01
C TRP A 93 7.95 6.17 -10.07
N VAL A 94 8.40 5.26 -9.25
CA VAL A 94 7.62 4.55 -8.25
C VAL A 94 7.90 5.03 -6.82
N GLY A 95 8.89 5.90 -6.68
CA GLY A 95 9.29 6.43 -5.40
C GLY A 95 9.85 5.36 -4.47
N ASP A 96 9.78 5.63 -3.19
CA ASP A 96 10.24 4.70 -2.16
C ASP A 96 9.09 3.96 -1.44
N THR A 97 7.94 3.79 -2.10
CA THR A 97 6.76 3.04 -1.62
C THR A 97 7.11 1.63 -1.17
N TRP A 98 8.09 0.98 -1.82
CA TRP A 98 8.60 -0.34 -1.46
C TRP A 98 9.01 -0.45 0.02
N LYS A 99 9.48 0.63 0.64
CA LYS A 99 9.83 0.67 2.07
C LYS A 99 8.61 0.42 2.95
N ALA A 100 7.42 0.88 2.54
CA ALA A 100 6.18 0.59 3.27
C ALA A 100 5.88 -0.92 3.26
N ALA A 101 6.03 -1.59 2.10
CA ALA A 101 5.86 -3.04 2.00
C ALA A 101 6.87 -3.79 2.89
N PHE A 102 8.13 -3.39 2.90
CA PHE A 102 9.18 -3.98 3.74
C PHE A 102 8.91 -3.75 5.23
N ALA A 103 8.48 -2.54 5.61
CA ALA A 103 8.10 -2.23 6.98
C ALA A 103 6.92 -3.09 7.46
N ILE A 104 5.88 -3.20 6.64
CA ILE A 104 4.71 -4.03 6.96
C ILE A 104 5.13 -5.49 7.11
N ALA A 105 5.90 -6.03 6.17
CA ALA A 105 6.38 -7.41 6.22
C ALA A 105 7.19 -7.68 7.51
N LYS A 106 8.07 -6.77 7.89
CA LYS A 106 8.93 -6.91 9.08
C LYS A 106 8.16 -6.77 10.39
N HIS A 107 7.27 -5.79 10.49
CA HIS A 107 6.63 -5.42 11.75
C HIS A 107 5.26 -6.06 11.96
N ARG A 108 4.67 -6.67 10.91
CA ARG A 108 3.34 -7.31 10.96
C ARG A 108 3.39 -8.74 10.40
N PRO A 109 4.10 -9.66 11.09
CA PRO A 109 4.20 -11.07 10.67
C PRO A 109 2.87 -11.84 10.78
N ASP A 110 1.86 -11.25 11.41
CA ASP A 110 0.49 -11.73 11.51
C ASP A 110 -0.28 -11.61 10.19
N LEU A 111 0.13 -10.68 9.31
CA LEU A 111 -0.50 -10.46 8.03
C LEU A 111 -0.09 -11.51 7.00
N ARG A 112 -0.97 -11.78 6.05
CA ARG A 112 -0.63 -12.57 4.87
C ARG A 112 -0.28 -11.61 3.72
N ILE A 113 0.99 -11.63 3.32
CA ILE A 113 1.51 -10.76 2.27
C ILE A 113 1.88 -11.59 1.05
N ARG A 114 1.55 -11.10 -0.14
CA ARG A 114 1.98 -11.65 -1.44
C ARG A 114 2.33 -10.49 -2.37
N THR A 115 3.50 -10.57 -2.99
CA THR A 115 3.95 -9.60 -3.97
C THR A 115 3.81 -10.18 -5.38
N ILE A 116 2.90 -9.62 -6.16
CA ILE A 116 2.69 -10.01 -7.56
C ILE A 116 3.68 -9.21 -8.41
N LEU A 117 4.58 -9.92 -9.11
CA LEU A 117 5.61 -9.32 -9.95
C LEU A 117 5.03 -8.87 -11.31
N THR A 118 4.00 -8.04 -11.28
CA THR A 118 3.36 -7.50 -12.48
C THR A 118 4.06 -6.23 -12.96
N PRO A 119 4.37 -6.11 -14.27
CA PRO A 119 4.84 -4.84 -14.82
C PRO A 119 3.78 -3.73 -14.66
N PRO A 120 4.20 -2.46 -14.53
CA PRO A 120 5.61 -2.02 -14.51
C PRO A 120 6.25 -1.96 -13.12
N SER A 121 5.48 -2.09 -12.02
CA SER A 121 5.95 -1.71 -10.68
C SER A 121 5.48 -2.63 -9.54
N GLY A 122 4.85 -3.76 -9.89
CA GLY A 122 4.38 -4.75 -8.93
C GLY A 122 3.20 -4.31 -8.05
N LEU A 123 2.56 -5.29 -7.43
CA LEU A 123 1.48 -5.11 -6.47
C LEU A 123 1.78 -5.91 -5.20
N VAL A 124 1.61 -5.31 -4.04
CA VAL A 124 1.66 -6.04 -2.77
C VAL A 124 0.24 -6.20 -2.24
N VAL A 125 -0.21 -7.45 -2.19
CA VAL A 125 -1.55 -7.86 -1.71
C VAL A 125 -1.43 -8.27 -0.25
N ILE A 126 -2.18 -7.63 0.63
CA ILE A 126 -2.13 -7.82 2.07
C ILE A 126 -3.51 -8.25 2.56
N ARG A 127 -3.55 -9.36 3.29
CA ARG A 127 -4.77 -9.97 3.84
C ARG A 127 -4.57 -10.40 5.29
N LYS A 128 -5.60 -10.98 5.93
CA LYS A 128 -5.67 -11.27 7.35
C LYS A 128 -5.48 -10.01 8.20
N LEU A 129 -6.20 -8.97 7.81
CA LEU A 129 -6.11 -7.65 8.44
C LEU A 129 -6.57 -7.70 9.91
N ASP A 130 -5.94 -6.89 10.75
CA ASP A 130 -6.37 -6.63 12.12
C ASP A 130 -6.74 -5.15 12.29
N PRO A 131 -8.02 -4.79 12.12
CA PRO A 131 -8.48 -3.40 12.26
C PRO A 131 -8.25 -2.78 13.66
N SER A 132 -7.93 -3.60 14.65
CA SER A 132 -7.62 -3.15 16.02
C SER A 132 -6.14 -2.87 16.24
N SER A 133 -5.29 -3.25 15.30
CA SER A 133 -3.84 -3.07 15.40
C SER A 133 -3.44 -1.60 15.38
N THR A 134 -2.67 -1.17 16.35
CA THR A 134 -2.08 0.17 16.45
C THR A 134 -0.57 0.17 16.24
N LEU A 135 0.02 -1.01 16.06
CA LEU A 135 1.47 -1.24 16.11
C LEU A 135 2.24 -0.35 15.12
N LEU A 136 1.83 -0.29 13.86
CA LEU A 136 2.53 0.52 12.86
C LEU A 136 2.40 2.02 13.14
N ARG A 137 1.26 2.44 13.69
CA ARG A 137 1.02 3.84 14.09
C ARG A 137 1.87 4.23 15.29
N GLU A 138 1.92 3.38 16.32
CA GLU A 138 2.72 3.62 17.53
C GLU A 138 4.23 3.63 17.25
N ARG A 139 4.67 2.84 16.28
CA ARG A 139 6.08 2.72 15.89
C ARG A 139 6.47 3.55 14.68
N PHE A 140 5.57 4.38 14.16
CA PHE A 140 5.74 5.09 12.89
C PHE A 140 7.09 5.81 12.79
N ASP A 141 7.42 6.68 13.74
CA ASP A 141 8.65 7.46 13.72
C ASP A 141 9.92 6.59 13.79
N ALA A 142 9.85 5.49 14.56
CA ALA A 142 10.96 4.54 14.65
C ALA A 142 11.17 3.79 13.33
N ILE A 143 10.09 3.38 12.65
CA ILE A 143 10.12 2.72 11.34
C ILE A 143 10.64 3.69 10.27
N VAL A 144 10.16 4.93 10.27
CA VAL A 144 10.64 5.96 9.34
C VAL A 144 12.14 6.18 9.51
N LYS A 145 12.62 6.31 10.75
CA LYS A 145 14.05 6.47 11.04
C LYS A 145 14.87 5.25 10.62
N GLU A 146 14.34 4.05 10.84
CA GLU A 146 15.00 2.79 10.46
C GLU A 146 15.23 2.69 8.96
N LEU A 147 14.25 3.11 8.15
CA LEU A 147 14.26 2.94 6.69
C LEU A 147 14.68 4.20 5.92
N ALA A 148 14.96 5.32 6.59
CA ALA A 148 15.26 6.60 5.93
C ALA A 148 16.42 6.50 4.93
N GLY A 149 17.51 5.79 5.29
CA GLY A 149 18.69 5.59 4.45
C GLY A 149 18.71 4.27 3.68
N ALA A 150 17.63 3.49 3.72
CA ALA A 150 17.60 2.19 3.05
C ALA A 150 17.56 2.36 1.53
N GLU A 151 18.36 1.55 0.83
CA GLU A 151 18.36 1.43 -0.62
C GLU A 151 17.57 0.18 -1.04
N TYR A 152 16.90 0.24 -2.18
CA TYR A 152 16.15 -0.90 -2.69
C TYR A 152 17.12 -2.01 -3.12
N PRO A 153 16.97 -3.22 -2.59
CA PRO A 153 17.81 -4.34 -2.97
C PRO A 153 17.34 -4.91 -4.31
N PHE A 154 18.05 -4.62 -5.39
CA PHE A 154 17.71 -5.10 -6.73
C PHE A 154 18.00 -6.59 -6.96
N GLU A 155 18.71 -7.21 -6.03
CA GLU A 155 19.01 -8.63 -6.11
C GLU A 155 17.85 -9.46 -5.54
N PRO A 156 17.28 -10.41 -6.32
CA PRO A 156 16.07 -11.15 -5.90
C PRO A 156 16.17 -11.88 -4.56
N GLY A 157 17.38 -12.28 -4.15
CA GLY A 157 17.58 -12.96 -2.86
C GLY A 157 17.66 -12.04 -1.64
N ALA A 158 17.64 -10.73 -1.82
CA ALA A 158 17.81 -9.75 -0.74
C ALA A 158 16.48 -9.18 -0.21
N TRP A 159 15.36 -9.62 -0.76
CA TRP A 159 14.04 -9.17 -0.30
C TRP A 159 13.61 -9.92 0.98
N PRO A 160 12.85 -9.27 1.86
CA PRO A 160 12.24 -9.95 2.99
C PRO A 160 11.42 -11.16 2.52
N PRO A 161 11.69 -12.38 3.05
CA PRO A 161 10.97 -13.58 2.63
C PRO A 161 9.46 -13.49 2.88
N GLU A 162 9.03 -12.67 3.83
CA GLU A 162 7.63 -12.41 4.16
C GLU A 162 6.84 -11.76 3.03
N LEU A 163 7.52 -11.13 2.06
CA LEU A 163 6.87 -10.56 0.86
C LEU A 163 6.35 -11.63 -0.09
N HIS A 164 6.86 -12.85 -0.04
CA HIS A 164 6.38 -13.99 -0.82
C HIS A 164 6.05 -13.63 -2.28
N CYS A 165 7.08 -13.42 -3.09
CA CYS A 165 6.91 -13.04 -4.49
C CYS A 165 6.27 -14.15 -5.32
N VAL A 166 5.26 -13.79 -6.10
CA VAL A 166 4.55 -14.67 -7.02
C VAL A 166 4.52 -14.11 -8.44
N ALA A 167 4.39 -14.99 -9.43
CA ALA A 167 4.31 -14.56 -10.83
C ALA A 167 2.99 -13.82 -11.11
N ALA A 168 3.01 -12.95 -12.12
CA ALA A 168 1.80 -12.22 -12.57
C ALA A 168 0.98 -13.07 -13.56
N ASP A 169 0.62 -14.27 -13.16
CA ASP A 169 -0.20 -15.21 -13.94
C ASP A 169 -1.42 -15.69 -13.13
N ALA A 170 -2.21 -16.57 -13.72
CA ALA A 170 -3.44 -17.07 -13.08
C ALA A 170 -3.18 -17.90 -11.82
N GLU A 171 -2.02 -18.53 -11.69
CA GLU A 171 -1.63 -19.30 -10.51
C GLU A 171 -1.18 -18.38 -9.39
N GLY A 172 -0.27 -17.44 -9.68
CA GLY A 172 0.17 -16.42 -8.73
C GLY A 172 -0.98 -15.55 -8.21
N LEU A 173 -1.93 -15.18 -9.08
CA LEU A 173 -3.13 -14.45 -8.66
C LEU A 173 -4.01 -15.29 -7.71
N ARG A 174 -4.21 -16.59 -7.99
CA ARG A 174 -4.95 -17.46 -7.06
C ARG A 174 -4.22 -17.59 -5.73
N GLU A 175 -2.91 -17.73 -5.75
CA GLU A 175 -2.11 -17.77 -4.52
C GLU A 175 -2.21 -16.46 -3.72
N ALA A 176 -2.17 -15.31 -4.39
CA ALA A 176 -2.25 -14.01 -3.73
C ALA A 176 -3.63 -13.75 -3.12
N LEU A 177 -4.71 -14.19 -3.78
CA LEU A 177 -6.09 -13.93 -3.40
C LEU A 177 -6.75 -15.06 -2.59
N GLY A 178 -6.22 -16.27 -2.61
CA GLY A 178 -6.70 -17.42 -1.82
C GLY A 178 -6.18 -17.37 -0.42
#